data_250d1e53afe50d28825e8fd77da93ec3
#
_entry.id   250d1e53afe50d28825e8fd77da93ec3
#
_cell.length_a   1.000
_cell.length_b   1.000
_cell.length_c   1.000
_cell.angle_alpha   90.00
_cell.angle_beta   90.00
_cell.angle_gamma   90.00
#
_symmetry.space_group_name_H-M   'P 1'
#
loop_
_entity.id
_entity.type
_entity.pdbx_description
1 polymer ?
#
loop_
_entity_poly.entity_id
_entity_poly.type
_entity_poly.pdbx_seq_one_letter_code
_entity_poly.pdbx_strand_id
1 'polypeptide(L)'
;MPTINQLVRKGRQDKVSKNKTPALKQSPQRRGVCTRVYTTTPKKPNSALRKVARVRLTSQIEVTAYIPGVGHNLQEHSIVLVRGGRVRDLPGVRYKVIRGSLDTQGVRGRKQARSRYGAKKEKS
;
A
#
# COMPACT_ATOMS: atom_id res chain seq x y z
N MET A 1 0.49 -13.72 36.55
CA MET A 1 -0.87 -14.25 36.52
C MET A 1 -1.75 -13.51 37.52
N PRO A 2 -2.84 -12.87 37.09
CA PRO A 2 -3.67 -12.10 38.03
C PRO A 2 -4.43 -12.99 38.99
N THR A 3 -4.65 -12.48 40.18
CA THR A 3 -5.45 -13.19 41.20
C THR A 3 -6.95 -12.98 40.94
N ILE A 4 -7.78 -13.82 41.54
CA ILE A 4 -9.23 -13.72 41.41
C ILE A 4 -9.70 -12.33 41.88
N ASN A 5 -9.13 -11.79 42.98
CA ASN A 5 -9.51 -10.48 43.48
C ASN A 5 -9.15 -9.35 42.51
N GLN A 6 -8.05 -9.49 41.76
CA GLN A 6 -7.67 -8.50 40.75
C GLN A 6 -8.64 -8.53 39.57
N LEU A 7 -9.10 -9.71 39.16
CA LEU A 7 -10.08 -9.84 38.09
C LEU A 7 -11.45 -9.28 38.49
N VAL A 8 -11.85 -9.46 39.76
CA VAL A 8 -13.10 -8.91 40.26
C VAL A 8 -13.07 -7.39 40.28
N ARG A 9 -11.95 -6.81 40.70
CA ARG A 9 -11.80 -5.34 40.81
C ARG A 9 -11.67 -4.66 39.44
N LYS A 10 -10.87 -5.20 38.54
CA LYS A 10 -10.53 -4.53 37.27
C LYS A 10 -11.19 -5.18 36.04
N GLY A 11 -11.61 -6.45 36.18
CA GLY A 11 -12.19 -7.20 35.08
C GLY A 11 -11.19 -7.46 33.95
N ARG A 12 -11.67 -8.08 32.91
CA ARG A 12 -10.90 -8.27 31.68
C ARG A 12 -11.35 -7.27 30.64
N GLN A 13 -10.38 -6.70 29.94
CA GLN A 13 -10.67 -5.82 28.81
C GLN A 13 -10.31 -6.55 27.52
N ASP A 14 -11.21 -6.47 26.56
CA ASP A 14 -10.94 -7.02 25.24
C ASP A 14 -9.83 -6.22 24.55
N LYS A 15 -8.95 -6.94 23.88
CA LYS A 15 -7.91 -6.29 23.12
C LYS A 15 -8.52 -5.60 21.91
N VAL A 16 -8.16 -4.35 21.71
CA VAL A 16 -8.58 -3.59 20.54
C VAL A 16 -7.50 -3.71 19.47
N SER A 17 -7.87 -4.22 18.31
CA SER A 17 -6.97 -4.32 17.19
C SER A 17 -7.06 -3.05 16.35
N LYS A 18 -5.94 -2.39 16.17
CA LYS A 18 -5.88 -1.22 15.28
C LYS A 18 -5.87 -1.65 13.83
N ASN A 19 -6.68 -0.97 13.04
CA ASN A 19 -6.67 -1.18 11.60
C ASN A 19 -5.33 -0.72 11.02
N LYS A 20 -4.69 -1.56 10.23
CA LYS A 20 -3.41 -1.25 9.59
C LYS A 20 -3.57 -0.34 8.36
N THR A 21 -4.79 -0.21 7.86
CA THR A 21 -5.08 0.59 6.67
C THR A 21 -6.25 1.54 6.91
N PRO A 22 -6.11 2.50 7.86
CA PRO A 22 -7.23 3.38 8.20
C PRO A 22 -7.70 4.27 7.03
N ALA A 23 -6.81 4.61 6.11
CA ALA A 23 -7.15 5.46 4.97
C ALA A 23 -8.11 4.78 3.99
N LEU A 24 -8.19 3.46 3.99
CA LEU A 24 -9.08 2.71 3.11
C LEU A 24 -10.52 2.62 3.65
N LYS A 25 -10.73 2.96 4.91
CA LYS A 25 -12.05 2.97 5.57
C LYS A 25 -12.84 1.67 5.32
N GLN A 26 -12.18 0.53 5.60
CA GLN A 26 -12.75 -0.81 5.46
C GLN A 26 -13.07 -1.22 4.01
N SER A 27 -12.58 -0.49 3.04
CA SER A 27 -12.69 -0.88 1.63
C SER A 27 -11.45 -1.69 1.23
N PRO A 28 -11.58 -2.67 0.31
CA PRO A 28 -10.39 -3.41 -0.13
C PRO A 28 -9.42 -2.53 -0.92
N GLN A 29 -9.92 -1.56 -1.68
CA GLN A 29 -9.11 -0.59 -2.42
C GLN A 29 -9.82 0.76 -2.45
N ARG A 30 -9.05 1.80 -2.72
CA ARG A 30 -9.57 3.15 -2.92
C ARG A 30 -8.88 3.79 -4.12
N ARG A 31 -9.64 4.55 -4.87
CA ARG A 31 -9.11 5.37 -5.95
C ARG A 31 -8.52 6.65 -5.38
N GLY A 32 -7.45 7.13 -6.01
CA GLY A 32 -6.85 8.39 -5.61
C GLY A 32 -6.13 9.04 -6.77
N VAL A 33 -5.67 10.26 -6.52
CA VAL A 33 -4.91 11.05 -7.50
C VAL A 33 -3.50 11.24 -6.97
N CYS A 34 -2.50 10.96 -7.79
CA CYS A 34 -1.10 11.18 -7.42
C CYS A 34 -0.84 12.67 -7.27
N THR A 35 -0.41 13.09 -6.09
CA THR A 35 0.01 14.48 -5.86
C THR A 35 1.51 14.65 -6.10
N ARG A 36 2.28 13.57 -5.93
CA ARG A 36 3.71 13.58 -6.12
C ARG A 36 4.20 12.16 -6.38
N VAL A 37 5.13 12.01 -7.31
CA VAL A 37 5.79 10.72 -7.57
C VAL A 37 7.28 10.92 -7.39
N TYR A 38 7.90 10.07 -6.57
CA TYR A 38 9.32 10.22 -6.23
C TYR A 38 9.92 8.86 -5.85
N THR A 39 11.21 8.86 -5.58
CA THR A 39 11.92 7.68 -5.11
C THR A 39 12.37 7.91 -3.67
N THR A 40 12.51 6.82 -2.93
CA THR A 40 12.99 6.88 -1.55
C THR A 40 13.91 5.71 -1.27
N THR A 41 14.81 5.88 -0.30
CA THR A 41 15.72 4.81 0.10
C THR A 41 15.06 3.96 1.19
N PRO A 42 15.30 2.62 1.18
CA PRO A 42 14.78 1.76 2.23
C PRO A 42 15.59 1.90 3.52
N LYS A 43 15.09 1.27 4.57
CA LYS A 43 15.81 1.16 5.84
C LYS A 43 17.11 0.39 5.65
N LYS A 44 18.12 0.73 6.44
CA LYS A 44 19.31 -0.10 6.55
C LYS A 44 18.92 -1.53 6.99
N PRO A 45 19.59 -2.59 6.53
CA PRO A 45 20.81 -2.59 5.71
C PRO A 45 20.55 -2.54 4.19
N ASN A 46 19.32 -2.36 3.75
CA ASN A 46 19.00 -2.38 2.33
C ASN A 46 19.32 -1.04 1.68
N SER A 47 19.65 -1.09 0.40
CA SER A 47 19.97 0.09 -0.39
C SER A 47 19.37 -0.05 -1.79
N ALA A 48 18.58 0.90 -2.20
CA ALA A 48 17.93 0.92 -3.52
C ALA A 48 17.21 2.25 -3.70
N LEU A 49 16.67 2.47 -4.89
CA LEU A 49 15.74 3.57 -5.13
C LEU A 49 14.34 2.98 -5.28
N ARG A 50 13.55 3.05 -4.22
CA ARG A 50 12.18 2.55 -4.20
C ARG A 50 11.23 3.61 -4.77
N LYS A 51 10.39 3.21 -5.71
CA LYS A 51 9.45 4.12 -6.38
C LYS A 51 8.18 4.20 -5.54
N VAL A 52 7.83 5.41 -5.14
CA VAL A 52 6.64 5.67 -4.33
C VAL A 52 5.86 6.85 -4.89
N ALA A 53 4.59 6.92 -4.55
CA ALA A 53 3.73 8.03 -4.94
C ALA A 53 2.96 8.53 -3.73
N ARG A 54 2.86 9.83 -3.61
CA ARG A 54 1.97 10.45 -2.64
C ARG A 54 0.60 10.56 -3.30
N VAL A 55 -0.40 9.91 -2.74
CA VAL A 55 -1.72 9.78 -3.34
C VAL A 55 -2.78 10.35 -2.41
N ARG A 56 -3.63 11.23 -2.95
CA ARG A 56 -4.80 11.71 -2.24
C ARG A 56 -5.99 10.83 -2.61
N LEU A 57 -6.49 10.09 -1.63
CA LEU A 57 -7.57 9.13 -1.84
C LEU A 57 -8.93 9.81 -1.90
N THR A 58 -9.93 9.09 -2.41
CA THR A 58 -11.31 9.58 -2.42
C THR A 58 -11.87 9.81 -1.02
N SER A 59 -11.27 9.21 -0.01
CA SER A 59 -11.58 9.47 1.39
C SER A 59 -11.00 10.79 1.91
N GLN A 60 -10.34 11.57 1.05
CA GLN A 60 -9.65 12.83 1.34
C GLN A 60 -8.43 12.68 2.25
N ILE A 61 -7.98 11.45 2.43
CA ILE A 61 -6.75 11.15 3.18
C ILE A 61 -5.61 11.01 2.19
N GLU A 62 -4.50 11.69 2.46
CA GLU A 62 -3.29 11.59 1.63
C GLU A 62 -2.36 10.54 2.21
N VAL A 63 -1.89 9.60 1.37
CA VAL A 63 -1.02 8.50 1.81
C VAL A 63 0.15 8.34 0.85
N THR A 64 1.21 7.73 1.36
CA THR A 64 2.35 7.32 0.54
C THR A 64 2.15 5.87 0.16
N ALA A 65 2.11 5.58 -1.14
CA ALA A 65 1.88 4.25 -1.68
C ALA A 65 3.08 3.79 -2.50
N TYR A 66 3.44 2.52 -2.36
CA TYR A 66 4.53 1.94 -3.12
C TYR A 66 4.04 1.56 -4.52
N ILE A 67 4.88 1.83 -5.52
CA ILE A 67 4.60 1.42 -6.91
C ILE A 67 5.36 0.13 -7.17
N PRO A 68 4.67 -1.03 -7.20
CA PRO A 68 5.36 -2.32 -7.37
C PRO A 68 5.80 -2.56 -8.81
N GLY A 69 6.79 -3.43 -8.98
CA GLY A 69 7.26 -3.86 -10.28
C GLY A 69 8.38 -2.99 -10.83
N VAL A 70 8.81 -3.30 -12.03
CA VAL A 70 9.90 -2.60 -12.71
C VAL A 70 9.32 -1.53 -13.63
N GLY A 71 9.68 -0.28 -13.37
CA GLY A 71 9.24 0.85 -14.17
C GLY A 71 7.77 1.19 -13.98
N HIS A 72 7.41 2.42 -14.33
CA HIS A 72 6.04 2.89 -14.28
C HIS A 72 5.89 4.12 -15.17
N ASN A 73 4.64 4.47 -15.45
CA ASN A 73 4.31 5.66 -16.23
C ASN A 73 3.58 6.72 -15.41
N LEU A 74 3.62 6.59 -14.09
CA LEU A 74 2.91 7.52 -13.21
C LEU A 74 3.58 8.87 -13.14
N GLN A 75 2.75 9.90 -13.07
CA GLN A 75 3.18 11.28 -12.93
C GLN A 75 2.18 12.02 -12.06
N GLU A 76 2.47 13.27 -11.75
CA GLU A 76 1.55 14.11 -11.00
C GLU A 76 0.17 14.16 -11.70
N HIS A 77 -0.90 14.08 -10.91
CA HIS A 77 -2.30 14.05 -11.36
C HIS A 77 -2.75 12.74 -12.02
N SER A 78 -1.92 11.70 -12.03
CA SER A 78 -2.36 10.37 -12.47
C SER A 78 -3.39 9.79 -11.49
N ILE A 79 -4.43 9.16 -12.03
CA ILE A 79 -5.45 8.48 -11.21
C ILE A 79 -5.02 7.04 -11.00
N VAL A 80 -4.97 6.61 -9.73
CA VAL A 80 -4.50 5.28 -9.37
C VAL A 80 -5.46 4.60 -8.42
N LEU A 81 -5.36 3.28 -8.34
CA LEU A 81 -6.09 2.48 -7.38
C LEU A 81 -5.10 2.00 -6.32
N VAL A 82 -5.41 2.25 -5.05
CA VAL A 82 -4.52 1.95 -3.93
C VAL A 82 -5.14 0.86 -3.05
N ARG A 83 -4.34 -0.13 -2.69
CA ARG A 83 -4.74 -1.20 -1.77
C ARG A 83 -3.87 -1.19 -0.53
N GLY A 84 -4.31 -1.89 0.50
CA GLY A 84 -3.48 -2.11 1.68
C GLY A 84 -2.30 -3.02 1.35
N GLY A 85 -1.23 -2.87 2.09
CA GLY A 85 -0.02 -3.67 1.92
C GLY A 85 1.20 -2.86 2.32
N ARG A 86 1.77 -3.21 3.44
CA ARG A 86 2.93 -2.51 3.97
C ARG A 86 4.20 -2.92 3.22
N VAL A 87 5.10 -1.97 3.01
CA VAL A 87 6.45 -2.24 2.53
C VAL A 87 7.38 -2.23 3.74
N ARG A 88 7.99 -3.37 4.01
CA ARG A 88 8.81 -3.55 5.21
C ARG A 88 10.04 -2.64 5.20
N ASP A 89 10.63 -2.42 4.04
CA ASP A 89 11.84 -1.61 3.89
C ASP A 89 11.60 -0.11 4.00
N LEU A 90 10.35 0.32 3.86
CA LEU A 90 10.01 1.74 3.80
C LEU A 90 9.14 2.11 5.00
N PRO A 91 9.63 2.95 5.91
CA PRO A 91 8.83 3.36 7.07
C PRO A 91 7.66 4.25 6.63
N GLY A 92 6.49 4.01 7.21
CA GLY A 92 5.29 4.79 6.93
C GLY A 92 4.57 4.46 5.64
N VAL A 93 5.09 3.53 4.83
CA VAL A 93 4.44 3.11 3.59
C VAL A 93 3.58 1.88 3.88
N ARG A 94 2.26 2.09 4.00
CA ARG A 94 1.29 1.05 4.36
C ARG A 94 0.41 0.63 3.20
N TYR A 95 0.62 1.20 2.03
CA TYR A 95 -0.28 1.03 0.87
C TYR A 95 0.53 0.76 -0.37
N LYS A 96 -0.11 0.15 -1.36
CA LYS A 96 0.51 -0.12 -2.66
C LYS A 96 -0.44 0.26 -3.78
N VAL A 97 0.12 0.77 -4.87
CA VAL A 97 -0.63 1.06 -6.09
C VAL A 97 -0.88 -0.25 -6.84
N ILE A 98 -2.11 -0.44 -7.34
CA ILE A 98 -2.45 -1.62 -8.14
C ILE A 98 -2.05 -1.37 -9.58
N ARG A 99 -1.16 -2.22 -10.12
CA ARG A 99 -0.70 -2.12 -11.50
C ARG A 99 -1.77 -2.67 -12.45
N GLY A 100 -1.87 -2.03 -13.62
CA GLY A 100 -2.81 -2.47 -14.65
C GLY A 100 -4.22 -1.93 -14.48
N SER A 101 -4.43 -0.98 -13.58
CA SER A 101 -5.74 -0.34 -13.33
C SER A 101 -5.64 1.15 -13.51
N LEU A 102 -6.72 1.76 -13.98
CA LEU A 102 -6.82 3.22 -14.17
C LEU A 102 -5.62 3.73 -14.99
N ASP A 103 -4.90 4.76 -14.52
CA ASP A 103 -3.77 5.34 -15.25
C ASP A 103 -2.46 4.58 -15.07
N THR A 104 -2.44 3.54 -14.25
CA THR A 104 -1.25 2.74 -14.00
C THR A 104 -1.17 1.59 -14.98
N GLN A 105 -0.15 1.60 -15.83
CA GLN A 105 0.08 0.48 -16.74
C GLN A 105 0.67 -0.72 -15.99
N GLY A 106 0.42 -1.93 -16.53
CA GLY A 106 1.05 -3.13 -16.00
C GLY A 106 2.54 -3.19 -16.31
N VAL A 107 3.24 -4.10 -15.67
CA VAL A 107 4.67 -4.30 -15.89
C VAL A 107 4.87 -5.01 -17.23
N ARG A 108 5.68 -4.42 -18.11
CA ARG A 108 5.96 -4.99 -19.43
C ARG A 108 6.83 -6.25 -19.34
N GLY A 109 6.50 -7.22 -20.15
CA GLY A 109 7.32 -8.43 -20.30
C GLY A 109 7.29 -9.36 -19.10
N ARG A 110 6.42 -9.12 -18.14
CA ARG A 110 6.32 -9.97 -16.98
C ARG A 110 5.54 -11.24 -17.29
N LYS A 111 6.13 -12.38 -17.00
CA LYS A 111 5.51 -13.69 -17.30
C LYS A 111 5.03 -14.42 -16.05
N GLN A 112 5.65 -14.14 -14.89
CA GLN A 112 5.29 -14.75 -13.61
C GLN A 112 4.56 -13.74 -12.73
N ALA A 113 3.61 -14.22 -11.93
CA ALA A 113 2.82 -13.40 -11.01
C ALA A 113 2.19 -12.19 -11.71
N ARG A 114 1.63 -12.42 -12.91
CA ARG A 114 1.08 -11.35 -13.74
C ARG A 114 -0.04 -10.58 -13.06
N SER A 115 -0.86 -11.26 -12.28
CA SER A 115 -1.97 -10.61 -11.56
C SER A 115 -1.49 -9.54 -10.58
N ARG A 116 -0.34 -9.76 -9.95
CA ARG A 116 0.22 -8.80 -9.00
C ARG A 116 0.72 -7.53 -9.66
N TYR A 117 1.14 -7.63 -10.93
CA TYR A 117 1.79 -6.53 -11.62
C TYR A 117 1.00 -6.06 -12.84
N GLY A 118 -0.24 -6.51 -12.99
CA GLY A 118 -1.12 -6.05 -14.03
C GLY A 118 -0.68 -6.44 -15.44
N ALA A 119 0.11 -7.50 -15.59
CA ALA A 119 0.57 -7.95 -16.88
C ALA A 119 -0.44 -8.87 -17.55
N LYS A 120 -0.68 -8.66 -18.83
CA LYS A 120 -1.61 -9.48 -19.62
C LYS A 120 -0.93 -10.77 -20.03
N LYS A 121 -1.74 -11.82 -20.24
CA LYS A 121 -1.24 -13.10 -20.74
C LYS A 121 -0.69 -12.91 -22.16
N GLU A 122 0.51 -13.45 -22.39
CA GLU A 122 1.06 -13.46 -23.74
C GLU A 122 0.20 -14.33 -24.66
N LYS A 123 -0.05 -13.81 -25.85
CA LYS A 123 -0.65 -14.62 -26.90
C LYS A 123 0.45 -15.46 -27.50
N SER A 124 0.33 -16.77 -27.37
CA SER A 124 1.25 -17.73 -28.00
C SER A 124 0.89 -17.95 -29.44
#